data_0734f15fc621864b7e4ca766d98dda0c
#
_entry.id   0734f15fc621864b7e4ca766d98dda0c
#
_cell.length_a   1.000
_cell.length_b   1.000
_cell.length_c   1.000
_cell.angle_alpha   90.00
_cell.angle_beta   90.00
_cell.angle_gamma   90.00
#
_symmetry.space_group_name_H-M   'P 1'
#
loop_
_entity.id
_entity.type
_entity.pdbx_description
1 polymer ?
#
loop_
_entity_poly.entity_id
_entity_poly.type
_entity_poly.pdbx_seq_one_letter_code
_entity_poly.pdbx_strand_id
1 'polypeptide(L)'
;QSKERNITDLIDYIQYNNFEVTESKIYSIFDYLYKQYTEERRVYLQKHKKVSEYDSENLMYSLIEDIISANKYSSLDVVCHFPLNMLIKNPELLNEQECQYAMNPATHLDFLIYNRIGKKPVLAIEVDGYEYHKEDTVQASRDLLKNHIMELYEIPLLRFKTNGSGEREKIVEMLDKFV
;
A
#
# COMPACT_ATOMS: atom_id res chain seq x y z
N GLN A 1 6.81 5.37 18.00
CA GLN A 1 6.54 3.99 18.47
C GLN A 1 7.33 2.94 17.66
N SER A 2 7.37 2.98 16.32
CA SER A 2 8.16 2.00 15.53
C SER A 2 9.67 2.13 15.75
N LYS A 3 10.19 3.37 15.84
CA LYS A 3 11.60 3.65 16.11
C LYS A 3 12.04 3.11 17.49
N GLU A 4 11.24 3.37 18.51
CA GLU A 4 11.52 2.90 19.89
C GLU A 4 11.50 1.38 19.99
N ARG A 5 10.52 0.72 19.32
CA ARG A 5 10.44 -0.73 19.29
C ARG A 5 11.64 -1.37 18.60
N ASN A 6 12.05 -0.85 17.45
CA ASN A 6 13.21 -1.35 16.71
C ASN A 6 14.52 -1.16 17.50
N ILE A 7 14.65 -0.08 18.27
CA ILE A 7 15.79 0.13 19.16
C ILE A 7 15.78 -0.87 20.31
N THR A 8 14.64 -1.12 20.94
CA THR A 8 14.51 -2.10 22.02
C THR A 8 14.89 -3.50 21.51
N ASP A 9 14.35 -3.93 20.39
CA ASP A 9 14.67 -5.24 19.79
C ASP A 9 16.17 -5.37 19.46
N LEU A 10 16.83 -4.28 19.03
CA LEU A 10 18.26 -4.27 18.77
C LEU A 10 19.09 -4.34 20.06
N ILE A 11 18.68 -3.62 21.10
CA ILE A 11 19.32 -3.66 22.42
C ILE A 11 19.24 -5.07 22.99
N ASP A 12 18.06 -5.68 22.96
CA ASP A 12 17.81 -7.04 23.45
C ASP A 12 18.69 -8.06 22.69
N TYR A 13 18.79 -7.91 21.36
CA TYR A 13 19.67 -8.77 20.54
C TYR A 13 21.15 -8.62 20.90
N ILE A 14 21.63 -7.39 21.14
CA ILE A 14 23.03 -7.12 21.51
C ILE A 14 23.31 -7.67 22.91
N GLN A 15 22.40 -7.50 23.87
CA GLN A 15 22.54 -8.04 25.22
C GLN A 15 22.52 -9.56 25.24
N TYR A 16 21.61 -10.16 24.47
CA TYR A 16 21.53 -11.63 24.34
C TYR A 16 22.82 -12.26 23.80
N ASN A 17 23.49 -11.58 22.87
CA ASN A 17 24.74 -12.07 22.27
C ASN A 17 26.01 -11.58 22.98
N ASN A 18 25.89 -10.91 24.14
CA ASN A 18 27.01 -10.40 24.93
C ASN A 18 27.97 -9.47 24.15
N PHE A 19 27.46 -8.64 23.26
CA PHE A 19 28.29 -7.64 22.58
C PHE A 19 28.58 -6.46 23.52
N GLU A 20 29.85 -6.07 23.63
CA GLU A 20 30.30 -4.91 24.40
C GLU A 20 29.97 -3.60 23.68
N VAL A 21 28.68 -3.23 23.61
CA VAL A 21 28.22 -1.98 23.02
C VAL A 21 27.34 -1.25 24.01
N THR A 22 27.67 0.01 24.29
CA THR A 22 26.85 0.85 25.18
C THR A 22 25.56 1.27 24.51
N GLU A 23 24.47 1.41 25.29
CA GLU A 23 23.17 1.89 24.81
C GLU A 23 23.30 3.22 24.06
N SER A 24 24.07 4.17 24.59
CA SER A 24 24.33 5.46 23.93
C SER A 24 24.89 5.31 22.52
N LYS A 25 25.78 4.32 22.29
CA LYS A 25 26.33 4.03 20.98
C LYS A 25 25.32 3.41 20.02
N ILE A 26 24.43 2.56 20.55
CA ILE A 26 23.31 1.98 19.78
C ILE A 26 22.38 3.09 19.32
N TYR A 27 21.96 3.99 20.20
CA TYR A 27 21.12 5.14 19.85
C TYR A 27 21.77 6.03 18.79
N SER A 28 23.08 6.30 18.92
CA SER A 28 23.83 7.13 17.95
C SER A 28 23.87 6.49 16.56
N ILE A 29 24.10 5.18 16.48
CA ILE A 29 24.12 4.43 15.22
C ILE A 29 22.70 4.43 14.60
N PHE A 30 21.68 4.17 15.42
CA PHE A 30 20.30 4.16 14.95
C PHE A 30 19.87 5.53 14.43
N ASP A 31 20.20 6.62 15.13
CA ASP A 31 19.90 7.99 14.69
C ASP A 31 20.63 8.35 13.39
N TYR A 32 21.87 7.91 13.23
CA TYR A 32 22.60 8.09 12.00
C TYR A 32 21.94 7.35 10.83
N LEU A 33 21.65 6.06 11.00
CA LEU A 33 20.99 5.25 9.96
C LEU A 33 19.59 5.77 9.62
N TYR A 34 18.84 6.18 10.63
CA TYR A 34 17.51 6.77 10.43
C TYR A 34 17.56 8.09 9.64
N LYS A 35 18.55 8.94 9.92
CA LYS A 35 18.77 10.19 9.15
C LYS A 35 19.13 9.89 7.71
N GLN A 36 20.02 8.92 7.45
CA GLN A 36 20.38 8.50 6.09
C GLN A 36 19.16 7.98 5.34
N TYR A 37 18.41 7.06 5.93
CA TYR A 37 17.18 6.53 5.34
C TYR A 37 16.15 7.62 5.04
N THR A 38 15.95 8.56 5.96
CA THR A 38 14.99 9.67 5.79
C THR A 38 15.42 10.59 4.64
N GLU A 39 16.72 10.87 4.52
CA GLU A 39 17.23 11.72 3.43
C GLU A 39 17.16 11.03 2.07
N GLU A 40 17.54 9.76 1.98
CA GLU A 40 17.39 8.97 0.76
C GLU A 40 15.93 8.89 0.30
N ARG A 41 15.00 8.65 1.24
CA ARG A 41 13.57 8.66 0.98
C ARG A 41 13.10 10.03 0.49
N ARG A 42 13.55 11.11 1.12
CA ARG A 42 13.21 12.48 0.71
C ARG A 42 13.67 12.77 -0.71
N VAL A 43 14.93 12.44 -1.05
CA VAL A 43 15.49 12.60 -2.38
C VAL A 43 14.72 11.76 -3.41
N TYR A 44 14.36 10.53 -3.06
CA TYR A 44 13.56 9.66 -3.92
C TYR A 44 12.20 10.30 -4.24
N LEU A 45 11.46 10.73 -3.22
CA LEU A 45 10.14 11.34 -3.38
C LEU A 45 10.18 12.67 -4.15
N GLN A 46 11.27 13.44 -4.05
CA GLN A 46 11.44 14.68 -4.85
C GLN A 46 11.60 14.42 -6.35
N LYS A 47 12.09 13.24 -6.73
CA LYS A 47 12.30 12.86 -8.14
C LYS A 47 11.06 12.19 -8.75
N HIS A 48 10.07 11.82 -7.95
CA HIS A 48 8.89 11.09 -8.39
C HIS A 48 7.63 11.93 -8.24
N LYS A 49 6.62 11.62 -9.04
CA LYS A 49 5.34 12.34 -9.01
C LYS A 49 4.66 12.15 -7.66
N LYS A 50 4.31 13.28 -7.03
CA LYS A 50 3.50 13.27 -5.82
C LYS A 50 2.02 13.14 -6.19
N VAL A 51 1.37 12.07 -5.75
CA VAL A 51 -0.04 11.75 -6.01
C VAL A 51 -0.90 11.76 -4.76
N SER A 52 -0.28 11.74 -3.57
CA SER A 52 -0.96 11.75 -2.28
C SER A 52 -0.20 12.59 -1.26
N GLU A 53 -0.87 12.94 -0.16
CA GLU A 53 -0.22 13.53 1.02
C GLU A 53 0.62 12.50 1.79
N TYR A 54 0.32 11.21 1.63
CA TYR A 54 1.00 10.12 2.31
C TYR A 54 2.19 9.60 1.52
N ASP A 55 3.35 9.57 2.15
CA ASP A 55 4.60 9.10 1.53
C ASP A 55 4.53 7.64 1.09
N SER A 56 3.83 6.79 1.86
CA SER A 56 3.65 5.37 1.54
C SER A 56 2.92 5.18 0.21
N GLU A 57 1.89 5.98 -0.05
CA GLU A 57 1.17 5.95 -1.32
C GLU A 57 2.03 6.50 -2.47
N ASN A 58 2.82 7.57 -2.24
CA ASN A 58 3.72 8.09 -3.26
C ASN A 58 4.80 7.08 -3.65
N LEU A 59 5.34 6.32 -2.68
CA LEU A 59 6.29 5.25 -2.94
C LEU A 59 5.64 4.09 -3.70
N MET A 60 4.43 3.68 -3.32
CA MET A 60 3.68 2.64 -4.02
C MET A 60 3.36 3.05 -5.45
N TYR A 61 2.92 4.29 -5.67
CA TYR A 61 2.68 4.82 -7.02
C TYR A 61 3.92 4.70 -7.90
N SER A 62 5.09 5.16 -7.39
CA SER A 62 6.35 5.08 -8.13
C SER A 62 6.76 3.63 -8.44
N LEU A 63 6.51 2.71 -7.51
CA LEU A 63 6.75 1.28 -7.72
C LEU A 63 5.84 0.72 -8.82
N ILE A 64 4.55 1.07 -8.80
CA ILE A 64 3.59 0.63 -9.82
C ILE A 64 3.99 1.18 -11.18
N GLU A 65 4.29 2.48 -11.30
CA GLU A 65 4.74 3.09 -12.56
C GLU A 65 5.99 2.39 -13.12
N ASP A 66 6.97 2.09 -12.26
CA ASP A 66 8.19 1.39 -12.68
C ASP A 66 7.87 -0.02 -13.21
N ILE A 67 6.98 -0.76 -12.54
CA ILE A 67 6.54 -2.09 -13.00
C ILE A 67 5.84 -2.00 -14.36
N ILE A 68 4.83 -1.13 -14.50
CA ILE A 68 4.02 -1.05 -15.74
C ILE A 68 4.78 -0.38 -16.89
N SER A 69 5.92 0.26 -16.65
CA SER A 69 6.80 0.78 -17.69
C SER A 69 7.47 -0.31 -18.53
N ALA A 70 7.51 -1.55 -18.03
CA ALA A 70 8.05 -2.68 -18.79
C ALA A 70 7.18 -3.00 -20.03
N ASN A 71 7.83 -3.32 -21.15
CA ASN A 71 7.16 -3.54 -22.45
C ASN A 71 5.99 -4.54 -22.37
N LYS A 72 6.10 -5.59 -21.54
CA LYS A 72 5.03 -6.59 -21.39
C LYS A 72 3.74 -6.02 -20.79
N TYR A 73 3.82 -4.92 -20.05
CA TYR A 73 2.67 -4.25 -19.43
C TYR A 73 2.24 -2.97 -20.16
N SER A 74 2.74 -2.75 -21.38
CA SER A 74 2.49 -1.52 -22.17
C SER A 74 1.02 -1.19 -22.41
N SER A 75 0.12 -2.17 -22.27
CA SER A 75 -1.34 -1.98 -22.35
C SER A 75 -1.97 -1.53 -21.02
N LEU A 76 -1.22 -1.52 -19.93
CA LEU A 76 -1.71 -1.14 -18.60
C LEU A 76 -1.44 0.32 -18.29
N ASP A 77 -2.22 0.84 -17.34
CA ASP A 77 -2.06 2.16 -16.77
C ASP A 77 -2.57 2.16 -15.33
N VAL A 78 -2.23 3.17 -14.54
CA VAL A 78 -2.64 3.30 -13.15
C VAL A 78 -3.37 4.61 -12.89
N VAL A 79 -4.42 4.56 -12.08
CA VAL A 79 -5.12 5.73 -11.56
C VAL A 79 -5.13 5.68 -10.04
N CYS A 80 -4.89 6.84 -9.41
CA CYS A 80 -4.89 7.01 -7.95
C CYS A 80 -6.27 7.47 -7.47
N HIS A 81 -6.60 7.11 -6.22
CA HIS A 81 -7.83 7.54 -5.53
C HIS A 81 -9.09 7.33 -6.37
N PHE A 82 -9.18 6.14 -6.98
CA PHE A 82 -10.28 5.83 -7.89
C PHE A 82 -11.59 5.63 -7.12
N PRO A 83 -12.66 6.43 -7.37
CA PRO A 83 -13.93 6.31 -6.66
C PRO A 83 -14.55 4.92 -6.85
N LEU A 84 -14.91 4.25 -5.74
CA LEU A 84 -15.42 2.89 -5.78
C LEU A 84 -16.74 2.78 -6.55
N ASN A 85 -17.61 3.79 -6.45
CA ASN A 85 -18.88 3.84 -7.18
C ASN A 85 -18.74 3.75 -8.70
N MET A 86 -17.60 4.15 -9.26
CA MET A 86 -17.35 4.07 -10.71
C MET A 86 -17.08 2.64 -11.18
N LEU A 87 -16.78 1.70 -10.27
CA LEU A 87 -16.65 0.28 -10.59
C LEU A 87 -17.99 -0.45 -10.55
N ILE A 88 -18.99 0.10 -9.85
CA ILE A 88 -20.27 -0.55 -9.61
C ILE A 88 -21.16 -0.42 -10.85
N LYS A 89 -21.20 -1.49 -11.65
CA LYS A 89 -22.05 -1.56 -12.87
C LYS A 89 -23.44 -2.12 -12.59
N ASN A 90 -23.53 -3.06 -11.66
CA ASN A 90 -24.75 -3.77 -11.29
C ASN A 90 -24.99 -3.66 -9.78
N PRO A 91 -25.55 -2.52 -9.31
CA PRO A 91 -25.76 -2.28 -7.86
C PRO A 91 -26.63 -3.34 -7.18
N GLU A 92 -27.45 -4.04 -7.93
CA GLU A 92 -28.32 -5.13 -7.45
C GLU A 92 -27.53 -6.37 -6.94
N LEU A 93 -26.25 -6.46 -7.20
CA LEU A 93 -25.39 -7.48 -6.63
C LEU A 93 -25.00 -7.19 -5.19
N LEU A 94 -25.15 -5.93 -4.76
CA LEU A 94 -24.75 -5.45 -3.45
C LEU A 94 -25.92 -5.50 -2.47
N ASN A 95 -25.64 -5.87 -1.24
CA ASN A 95 -26.58 -5.65 -0.15
C ASN A 95 -26.66 -4.15 0.22
N GLU A 96 -27.59 -3.79 1.10
CA GLU A 96 -27.83 -2.39 1.46
C GLU A 96 -26.60 -1.70 2.06
N GLN A 97 -25.86 -2.37 2.94
CA GLN A 97 -24.64 -1.83 3.57
C GLN A 97 -23.49 -1.64 2.55
N GLU A 98 -23.32 -2.61 1.68
CA GLU A 98 -22.33 -2.55 0.60
C GLU A 98 -22.66 -1.45 -0.39
N CYS A 99 -23.94 -1.32 -0.75
CA CYS A 99 -24.40 -0.27 -1.63
C CYS A 99 -24.15 1.12 -1.02
N GLN A 100 -24.51 1.33 0.25
CA GLN A 100 -24.23 2.59 0.95
C GLN A 100 -22.74 2.90 1.00
N TYR A 101 -21.91 1.89 1.29
CA TYR A 101 -20.47 2.04 1.34
C TYR A 101 -19.88 2.35 -0.03
N ALA A 102 -20.22 1.57 -1.06
CA ALA A 102 -19.67 1.72 -2.40
C ALA A 102 -20.09 3.02 -3.08
N MET A 103 -21.34 3.46 -2.86
CA MET A 103 -21.88 4.69 -3.45
C MET A 103 -21.48 5.97 -2.72
N ASN A 104 -20.82 5.86 -1.56
CA ASN A 104 -20.30 7.02 -0.85
C ASN A 104 -19.17 7.67 -1.67
N PRO A 105 -19.26 8.98 -2.03
CA PRO A 105 -18.24 9.66 -2.82
C PRO A 105 -16.85 9.69 -2.20
N ALA A 106 -16.77 9.55 -0.87
CA ALA A 106 -15.48 9.50 -0.16
C ALA A 106 -14.83 8.12 -0.20
N THR A 107 -15.54 7.08 -0.66
CA THR A 107 -14.98 5.73 -0.77
C THR A 107 -14.23 5.58 -2.08
N HIS A 108 -12.95 5.27 -1.99
CA HIS A 108 -12.07 5.10 -3.15
C HIS A 108 -11.11 3.95 -2.94
N LEU A 109 -10.48 3.52 -4.01
CA LEU A 109 -9.29 2.67 -4.02
C LEU A 109 -8.05 3.56 -4.09
N ASP A 110 -6.99 3.23 -3.35
CA ASP A 110 -5.76 4.00 -3.42
C ASP A 110 -5.19 3.96 -4.84
N PHE A 111 -5.14 2.77 -5.44
CA PHE A 111 -4.71 2.59 -6.84
C PHE A 111 -5.59 1.57 -7.55
N LEU A 112 -5.87 1.86 -8.82
CA LEU A 112 -6.48 0.91 -9.75
C LEU A 112 -5.62 0.80 -10.99
N ILE A 113 -5.07 -0.40 -11.25
CA ILE A 113 -4.41 -0.73 -12.51
C ILE A 113 -5.47 -1.24 -13.46
N TYR A 114 -5.49 -0.71 -14.68
CA TYR A 114 -6.49 -1.02 -15.68
C TYR A 114 -5.88 -1.14 -17.08
N ASN A 115 -6.57 -1.85 -17.97
CA ASN A 115 -6.18 -1.92 -19.38
C ASN A 115 -6.55 -0.62 -20.09
N ARG A 116 -5.59 0.05 -20.74
CA ARG A 116 -5.79 1.35 -21.43
C ARG A 116 -6.79 1.29 -22.57
N ILE A 117 -6.83 0.17 -23.31
CA ILE A 117 -7.67 0.01 -24.50
C ILE A 117 -9.10 -0.31 -24.08
N GLY A 118 -9.27 -1.39 -23.31
CA GLY A 118 -10.57 -1.88 -22.91
C GLY A 118 -11.18 -1.17 -21.71
N LYS A 119 -10.42 -0.32 -21.02
CA LYS A 119 -10.80 0.35 -19.76
C LYS A 119 -11.29 -0.61 -18.67
N LYS A 120 -10.81 -1.87 -18.74
CA LYS A 120 -11.16 -2.91 -17.77
C LYS A 120 -10.23 -2.83 -16.56
N PRO A 121 -10.76 -2.87 -15.33
CA PRO A 121 -9.98 -3.08 -14.12
C PRO A 121 -9.14 -4.37 -14.23
N VAL A 122 -7.93 -4.34 -13.73
CA VAL A 122 -7.00 -5.48 -13.71
C VAL A 122 -6.61 -5.83 -12.29
N LEU A 123 -6.24 -4.83 -11.49
CA LEU A 123 -5.78 -5.02 -10.13
C LEU A 123 -6.03 -3.75 -9.32
N ALA A 124 -6.65 -3.89 -8.16
CA ALA A 124 -6.74 -2.85 -7.15
C ALA A 124 -5.63 -3.02 -6.11
N ILE A 125 -5.09 -1.92 -5.61
CA ILE A 125 -4.05 -1.91 -4.57
C ILE A 125 -4.44 -0.90 -3.49
N GLU A 126 -4.33 -1.33 -2.24
CA GLU A 126 -4.52 -0.52 -1.03
C GLU A 126 -3.23 -0.49 -0.22
N VAL A 127 -2.92 0.65 0.39
CA VAL A 127 -1.74 0.86 1.24
C VAL A 127 -2.19 1.16 2.66
N ASP A 128 -2.21 0.12 3.48
CA ASP A 128 -2.67 0.21 4.87
C ASP A 128 -1.61 0.85 5.76
N GLY A 129 -1.92 2.02 6.36
CA GLY A 129 -1.05 2.70 7.30
C GLY A 129 -0.86 1.92 8.61
N TYR A 130 0.37 1.95 9.16
CA TYR A 130 0.71 1.21 10.39
C TYR A 130 -0.09 1.64 11.62
N GLU A 131 -0.55 2.89 11.69
CA GLU A 131 -1.23 3.42 12.89
C GLU A 131 -2.70 2.95 13.04
N TYR A 132 -3.30 2.38 12.00
CA TYR A 132 -4.69 1.93 12.00
C TYR A 132 -4.91 0.52 12.56
N HIS A 133 -3.88 -0.13 13.14
CA HIS A 133 -3.97 -1.47 13.74
C HIS A 133 -4.46 -1.50 15.21
N LYS A 134 -4.89 -0.38 15.78
CA LYS A 134 -5.78 -0.47 16.93
C LYS A 134 -7.14 -0.88 16.39
N GLU A 135 -7.64 -1.99 16.90
CA GLU A 135 -8.96 -2.60 16.67
C GLU A 135 -10.11 -1.57 16.59
N ASP A 136 -10.06 -0.70 15.60
CA ASP A 136 -11.21 0.12 15.28
C ASP A 136 -12.16 -0.78 14.48
N THR A 137 -13.17 -1.28 15.17
CA THR A 137 -14.19 -2.16 14.60
C THR A 137 -14.85 -1.56 13.35
N VAL A 138 -14.88 -0.25 13.24
CA VAL A 138 -15.42 0.48 12.10
C VAL A 138 -14.51 0.34 10.87
N GLN A 139 -13.18 0.48 11.03
CA GLN A 139 -12.25 0.31 9.90
C GLN A 139 -12.21 -1.14 9.42
N ALA A 140 -12.13 -2.11 10.35
CA ALA A 140 -12.19 -3.53 10.00
C ALA A 140 -13.47 -3.88 9.23
N SER A 141 -14.62 -3.31 9.63
CA SER A 141 -15.89 -3.50 8.91
C SER A 141 -15.86 -2.91 7.50
N ARG A 142 -15.28 -1.73 7.31
CA ARG A 142 -15.11 -1.09 5.99
C ARG A 142 -14.20 -1.92 5.08
N ASP A 143 -13.13 -2.48 5.63
CA ASP A 143 -12.20 -3.33 4.89
C ASP A 143 -12.86 -4.63 4.43
N LEU A 144 -13.70 -5.23 5.27
CA LEU A 144 -14.49 -6.39 4.90
C LEU A 144 -15.50 -6.08 3.78
N LEU A 145 -16.21 -4.94 3.88
CA LEU A 145 -17.13 -4.50 2.82
C LEU A 145 -16.38 -4.30 1.49
N LYS A 146 -15.25 -3.58 1.53
CA LYS A 146 -14.44 -3.35 0.33
C LYS A 146 -13.94 -4.67 -0.28
N ASN A 147 -13.41 -5.59 0.54
CA ASN A 147 -12.94 -6.89 0.07
C ASN A 147 -14.06 -7.68 -0.63
N HIS A 148 -15.24 -7.77 0.00
CA HIS A 148 -16.37 -8.51 -0.56
C HIS A 148 -16.89 -7.88 -1.86
N ILE A 149 -16.97 -6.54 -1.92
CA ILE A 149 -17.33 -5.83 -3.15
C ILE A 149 -16.35 -6.14 -4.26
N MET A 150 -15.03 -6.09 -4.01
CA MET A 150 -14.02 -6.39 -5.02
C MET A 150 -14.12 -7.83 -5.52
N GLU A 151 -14.43 -8.78 -4.62
CA GLU A 151 -14.67 -10.19 -4.96
C GLU A 151 -15.91 -10.36 -5.85
N LEU A 152 -17.05 -9.71 -5.50
CA LEU A 152 -18.28 -9.75 -6.29
C LEU A 152 -18.10 -9.23 -7.72
N TYR A 153 -17.23 -8.24 -7.90
CA TYR A 153 -16.91 -7.67 -9.21
C TYR A 153 -15.70 -8.32 -9.89
N GLU A 154 -15.17 -9.41 -9.31
CA GLU A 154 -14.05 -10.18 -9.86
C GLU A 154 -12.79 -9.31 -10.10
N ILE A 155 -12.58 -8.29 -9.25
CA ILE A 155 -11.41 -7.43 -9.31
C ILE A 155 -10.43 -7.83 -8.21
N PRO A 156 -9.25 -8.37 -8.56
CA PRO A 156 -8.23 -8.70 -7.57
C PRO A 156 -7.85 -7.48 -6.73
N LEU A 157 -7.71 -7.67 -5.42
CA LEU A 157 -7.31 -6.64 -4.48
C LEU A 157 -6.06 -7.09 -3.72
N LEU A 158 -4.98 -6.31 -3.80
CA LEU A 158 -3.80 -6.44 -2.96
C LEU A 158 -3.79 -5.37 -1.88
N ARG A 159 -3.46 -5.77 -0.66
CA ARG A 159 -3.26 -4.87 0.47
C ARG A 159 -1.82 -4.95 0.94
N PHE A 160 -1.18 -3.80 1.09
CA PHE A 160 0.19 -3.68 1.54
C PHE A 160 0.29 -2.85 2.80
N LYS A 161 0.90 -3.42 3.82
CA LYS A 161 1.23 -2.68 5.05
C LYS A 161 2.45 -1.82 4.81
N THR A 162 2.47 -0.60 5.33
CA THR A 162 3.58 0.35 5.16
C THR A 162 4.94 -0.14 5.70
N ASN A 163 4.96 -1.20 6.48
CA ASN A 163 6.15 -1.86 7.00
C ASN A 163 6.41 -3.24 6.37
N GLY A 164 5.73 -3.55 5.27
CA GLY A 164 5.87 -4.80 4.54
C GLY A 164 7.13 -4.84 3.65
N SER A 165 7.28 -5.94 2.93
CA SER A 165 8.27 -6.15 1.87
C SER A 165 7.73 -7.13 0.85
N GLY A 166 8.32 -7.15 -0.35
CA GLY A 166 7.92 -8.05 -1.44
C GLY A 166 6.71 -7.55 -2.24
N GLU A 167 6.45 -6.24 -2.21
CA GLU A 167 5.34 -5.61 -2.94
C GLU A 167 5.51 -5.81 -4.44
N ARG A 168 6.73 -5.61 -4.95
CA ARG A 168 7.05 -5.76 -6.38
C ARG A 168 6.72 -7.15 -6.89
N GLU A 169 7.19 -8.17 -6.20
CA GLU A 169 7.00 -9.57 -6.57
C GLU A 169 5.52 -9.93 -6.62
N LYS A 170 4.75 -9.51 -5.63
CA LYS A 170 3.30 -9.77 -5.55
C LYS A 170 2.52 -9.06 -6.66
N ILE A 171 2.86 -7.79 -6.95
CA ILE A 171 2.22 -7.03 -8.03
C ILE A 171 2.53 -7.69 -9.37
N VAL A 172 3.81 -8.02 -9.64
CA VAL A 172 4.24 -8.68 -10.87
C VAL A 172 3.55 -10.04 -11.05
N GLU A 173 3.54 -10.89 -10.01
CA GLU A 173 2.87 -12.19 -10.04
C GLU A 173 1.38 -12.05 -10.39
N MET A 174 0.73 -11.02 -9.87
CA MET A 174 -0.69 -10.78 -10.15
C MET A 174 -0.89 -10.27 -11.56
N LEU A 175 -0.09 -9.31 -12.02
CA LEU A 175 -0.20 -8.74 -13.38
C LEU A 175 0.13 -9.76 -14.46
N ASP A 176 1.06 -10.68 -14.20
CA ASP A 176 1.44 -11.75 -15.16
C ASP A 176 0.29 -12.73 -15.47
N LYS A 177 -0.80 -12.72 -14.70
CA LYS A 177 -2.02 -13.50 -14.98
C LYS A 177 -2.92 -12.83 -16.03
N PHE A 178 -2.67 -11.56 -16.34
CA PHE A 178 -3.54 -10.76 -17.21
C PHE A 178 -2.85 -10.28 -18.51
N VAL A 179 -1.61 -10.69 -18.73
CA VAL A 179 -0.79 -10.27 -19.90
C VAL A 179 -0.39 -11.46 -20.76
#